data_1090d505a88d041ec6367d841ec909a3
#
_entry.id   1090d505a88d041ec6367d841ec909a3
#
_cell.length_a   1.000
_cell.length_b   1.000
_cell.length_c   1.000
_cell.angle_alpha   90.00
_cell.angle_beta   90.00
_cell.angle_gamma   90.00
#
_symmetry.space_group_name_H-M   'P 1'
#
loop_
_entity.id
_entity.type
_entity.pdbx_description
1 polymer ?
#
loop_
_entity_poly.entity_id
_entity_poly.type
_entity_poly.pdbx_seq_one_letter_code
_entity_poly.pdbx_strand_id
1 'polypeptide(L)'
;SAASDVYKRQGGGYAQVVPMEDINLHFTGDMHAITAANNLLCAMLDNHMQQGNVLRIDQRRVMLKRVLDMNDRALRNIVIGLGGKVDGIPRSDGFQITVASEVMAILCLASDLADLKERLGKILVAYDLDGNPVYAKDLGANGAMTALLKDALKPNLVQTLEHTPALIHGGPFANIAHGCNSLRATKLALKLGDYCVTEAGFGSDLGAEKFFDIKCRYGGLNPSCVVLVATVRALKYNGGVPKTELTTENLDALKKGIVNLQVHIENMKKYGVPVVVAINRFQCDTDAELNFIQKFCEDLGAEFALTEVFAKGGAGGKELAEKVCKTIETKPSNFHVLYDTDLSVEEKVEKIAKEIYRADGVTFTAPAKKALAQINALGCGNLPVCVAKTQYSLSLIHISE
;
A
#
# COMPACT_ATOMS: atom_id res chain seq x y z
N SER A 1 2.36 4.16 -6.27
CA SER A 1 3.49 4.44 -7.14
C SER A 1 4.30 5.62 -6.63
N ALA A 2 5.56 5.76 -7.08
CA ALA A 2 6.42 6.89 -6.73
C ALA A 2 5.75 8.27 -6.98
N ALA A 3 4.87 8.37 -7.95
CA ALA A 3 4.11 9.59 -8.24
C ALA A 3 3.16 10.03 -7.11
N SER A 4 2.61 9.10 -6.32
CA SER A 4 1.77 9.46 -5.17
C SER A 4 2.57 9.92 -3.96
N ASP A 5 3.85 9.61 -3.90
CA ASP A 5 4.73 9.96 -2.78
C ASP A 5 5.48 11.29 -2.98
N VAL A 6 5.54 11.80 -4.20
CA VAL A 6 6.16 13.10 -4.51
C VAL A 6 5.55 14.24 -3.69
N TYR A 7 4.26 14.19 -3.41
CA TYR A 7 3.57 15.19 -2.59
C TYR A 7 3.72 15.01 -1.09
N LYS A 8 4.29 13.90 -0.63
CA LYS A 8 4.30 13.56 0.81
C LYS A 8 5.63 13.76 1.52
N ARG A 9 6.61 14.42 0.92
CA ARG A 9 7.94 14.67 1.52
C ARG A 9 8.72 13.42 1.93
N GLN A 10 8.34 12.22 1.47
CA GLN A 10 8.91 10.96 1.92
C GLN A 10 9.64 10.21 0.80
N GLY A 11 10.42 10.90 0.00
CA GLY A 11 11.39 10.25 -0.87
C GLY A 11 10.87 9.59 -2.13
N GLY A 12 9.64 9.86 -2.53
CA GLY A 12 9.20 9.63 -3.89
C GLY A 12 9.96 10.61 -4.77
N GLY A 13 10.88 10.15 -5.59
CA GLY A 13 11.74 10.99 -6.40
C GLY A 13 10.99 12.01 -7.28
N TYR A 14 11.73 12.73 -8.09
CA TYR A 14 11.20 13.69 -9.07
C TYR A 14 10.68 13.00 -10.35
N ALA A 15 10.34 11.71 -10.26
CA ALA A 15 9.82 10.96 -11.39
C ALA A 15 8.43 11.47 -11.78
N GLN A 16 8.26 11.85 -13.02
CA GLN A 16 7.01 12.36 -13.58
C GLN A 16 6.69 11.70 -14.92
N VAL A 17 5.40 11.63 -15.23
CA VAL A 17 4.94 11.18 -16.57
C VAL A 17 4.84 12.39 -17.47
N VAL A 18 5.38 12.30 -18.67
CA VAL A 18 5.32 13.34 -19.71
C VAL A 18 4.47 12.87 -20.89
N PRO A 19 3.74 13.75 -21.58
CA PRO A 19 3.59 15.19 -21.32
C PRO A 19 2.86 15.46 -20.02
N MET A 20 3.45 16.28 -19.15
CA MET A 20 3.00 16.44 -17.76
C MET A 20 1.63 17.10 -17.65
N GLU A 21 1.40 18.17 -18.40
CA GLU A 21 0.15 18.91 -18.34
C GLU A 21 -1.03 18.08 -18.87
N ASP A 22 -0.82 17.35 -19.97
CA ASP A 22 -1.88 16.54 -20.58
C ASP A 22 -2.26 15.32 -19.74
N ILE A 23 -1.34 14.77 -18.96
CA ILE A 23 -1.56 13.55 -18.20
C ILE A 23 -1.83 13.84 -16.73
N ASN A 24 -0.99 14.64 -16.07
CA ASN A 24 -1.11 14.85 -14.61
C ASN A 24 -2.22 15.86 -14.25
N LEU A 25 -2.55 16.79 -15.15
CA LEU A 25 -3.65 17.75 -14.94
C LEU A 25 -4.98 17.27 -15.53
N HIS A 26 -5.00 16.09 -16.14
CA HIS A 26 -6.20 15.53 -16.75
C HIS A 26 -7.01 14.74 -15.71
N PHE A 27 -8.16 15.30 -15.30
CA PHE A 27 -9.06 14.68 -14.31
C PHE A 27 -9.97 13.60 -14.89
N THR A 28 -9.45 12.78 -15.78
CA THR A 28 -10.11 11.59 -16.31
C THR A 28 -9.27 10.34 -16.03
N GLY A 29 -9.69 9.18 -16.52
CA GLY A 29 -8.98 7.93 -16.33
C GLY A 29 -9.34 7.23 -15.02
N ASP A 30 -8.39 6.48 -14.48
CA ASP A 30 -8.63 5.51 -13.40
C ASP A 30 -9.21 6.15 -12.14
N MET A 31 -8.63 7.25 -11.67
CA MET A 31 -9.07 7.94 -10.45
C MET A 31 -10.47 8.52 -10.60
N HIS A 32 -10.78 9.08 -11.76
CA HIS A 32 -12.13 9.60 -12.06
C HIS A 32 -13.16 8.47 -12.11
N ALA A 33 -12.84 7.35 -12.75
CA ALA A 33 -13.71 6.19 -12.80
C ALA A 33 -14.00 5.61 -11.40
N ILE A 34 -12.98 5.54 -10.54
CA ILE A 34 -13.12 5.09 -9.16
C ILE A 34 -13.99 6.04 -8.35
N THR A 35 -13.78 7.35 -8.48
CA THR A 35 -14.63 8.37 -7.85
C THR A 35 -16.08 8.21 -8.30
N ALA A 36 -16.32 8.08 -9.60
CA ALA A 36 -17.65 7.90 -10.16
C ALA A 36 -18.33 6.62 -9.65
N ALA A 37 -17.63 5.50 -9.63
CA ALA A 37 -18.17 4.21 -9.15
C ALA A 37 -18.53 4.25 -7.66
N ASN A 38 -17.64 4.80 -6.81
CA ASN A 38 -17.90 4.92 -5.39
C ASN A 38 -19.08 5.86 -5.09
N ASN A 39 -19.11 7.00 -5.75
CA ASN A 39 -20.17 7.99 -5.52
C ASN A 39 -21.51 7.55 -6.13
N LEU A 40 -21.51 6.78 -7.21
CA LEU A 40 -22.71 6.09 -7.69
C LEU A 40 -23.30 5.17 -6.61
N LEU A 41 -22.47 4.36 -5.96
CA LEU A 41 -22.91 3.48 -4.87
C LEU A 41 -23.51 4.29 -3.72
N CYS A 42 -22.89 5.41 -3.33
CA CYS A 42 -23.43 6.32 -2.31
C CYS A 42 -24.79 6.91 -2.74
N ALA A 43 -24.93 7.34 -3.98
CA ALA A 43 -26.17 7.91 -4.50
C ALA A 43 -27.30 6.86 -4.57
N MET A 44 -26.96 5.63 -4.97
CA MET A 44 -27.93 4.51 -4.97
C MET A 44 -28.39 4.14 -3.55
N LEU A 45 -27.47 4.16 -2.59
CA LEU A 45 -27.80 3.95 -1.17
C LEU A 45 -28.78 5.02 -0.65
N ASP A 46 -28.48 6.30 -0.89
CA ASP A 46 -29.34 7.40 -0.44
C ASP A 46 -30.70 7.37 -1.14
N ASN A 47 -30.71 7.09 -2.44
CA ASN A 47 -31.96 6.93 -3.20
C ASN A 47 -32.79 5.75 -2.69
N HIS A 48 -32.16 4.61 -2.36
CA HIS A 48 -32.85 3.46 -1.80
C HIS A 48 -33.54 3.81 -0.48
N MET A 49 -32.84 4.50 0.43
CA MET A 49 -33.42 4.95 1.70
C MET A 49 -34.57 5.94 1.49
N GLN A 50 -34.47 6.85 0.52
CA GLN A 50 -35.50 7.85 0.20
C GLN A 50 -36.72 7.22 -0.47
N GLN A 51 -36.57 6.19 -1.28
CA GLN A 51 -37.62 5.55 -2.08
C GLN A 51 -38.23 4.33 -1.39
N GLY A 52 -38.44 4.39 -0.09
CA GLY A 52 -39.17 3.39 0.69
C GLY A 52 -38.33 2.41 1.48
N ASN A 53 -36.99 2.44 1.32
CA ASN A 53 -36.05 1.69 2.16
C ASN A 53 -36.42 0.21 2.38
N VAL A 54 -36.71 -0.51 1.30
CA VAL A 54 -37.16 -1.92 1.35
C VAL A 54 -36.17 -2.82 2.10
N LEU A 55 -34.87 -2.51 2.03
CA LEU A 55 -33.83 -3.22 2.78
C LEU A 55 -33.78 -2.81 4.27
N ARG A 56 -34.65 -1.91 4.70
CA ARG A 56 -34.72 -1.44 6.10
C ARG A 56 -33.40 -0.94 6.66
N ILE A 57 -32.61 -0.24 5.85
CA ILE A 57 -31.29 0.29 6.21
C ILE A 57 -31.43 1.26 7.39
N ASP A 58 -30.62 1.05 8.46
CA ASP A 58 -30.47 2.03 9.53
C ASP A 58 -29.56 3.17 9.07
N GLN A 59 -30.14 4.34 8.86
CA GLN A 59 -29.41 5.54 8.39
C GLN A 59 -28.27 5.99 9.33
N ARG A 60 -28.26 5.53 10.59
CA ARG A 60 -27.20 5.81 11.57
C ARG A 60 -26.05 4.79 11.48
N ARG A 61 -26.20 3.74 10.69
CA ARG A 61 -25.25 2.65 10.54
C ARG A 61 -24.80 2.48 9.08
N VAL A 62 -24.74 3.59 8.35
CA VAL A 62 -24.12 3.66 7.02
C VAL A 62 -22.61 3.64 7.19
N MET A 63 -21.94 2.69 6.55
CA MET A 63 -20.48 2.49 6.63
C MET A 63 -19.74 3.16 5.47
N LEU A 64 -20.41 3.32 4.32
CA LEU A 64 -19.85 3.89 3.11
C LEU A 64 -19.78 5.42 3.21
N LYS A 65 -18.65 5.99 2.75
CA LYS A 65 -18.47 7.43 2.58
C LYS A 65 -18.27 7.79 1.12
N ARG A 66 -18.61 9.02 0.78
CA ARG A 66 -18.29 9.62 -0.52
C ARG A 66 -16.78 9.77 -0.69
N VAL A 67 -16.33 9.94 -1.92
CA VAL A 67 -14.94 10.22 -2.23
C VAL A 67 -14.79 11.42 -3.15
N LEU A 68 -13.68 12.11 -3.00
CA LEU A 68 -13.24 13.20 -3.83
C LEU A 68 -11.75 13.04 -4.08
N ASP A 69 -11.30 13.28 -5.32
CA ASP A 69 -9.88 13.18 -5.64
C ASP A 69 -9.10 14.42 -5.16
N MET A 70 -9.31 14.74 -3.90
CA MET A 70 -8.69 15.85 -3.18
C MET A 70 -8.74 15.57 -1.68
N ASN A 71 -7.65 15.89 -0.98
CA ASN A 71 -7.62 15.76 0.47
C ASN A 71 -8.14 17.03 1.14
N ASP A 72 -9.45 17.10 1.36
CA ASP A 72 -10.10 18.23 2.02
C ASP A 72 -10.58 17.87 3.42
N ARG A 73 -9.95 18.48 4.44
CA ARG A 73 -10.28 18.22 5.85
C ARG A 73 -11.65 18.75 6.24
N ALA A 74 -12.13 19.83 5.61
CA ALA A 74 -13.42 20.43 5.90
C ALA A 74 -14.59 19.50 5.50
N LEU A 75 -14.37 18.65 4.51
CA LEU A 75 -15.39 17.72 4.00
C LEU A 75 -15.37 16.33 4.68
N ARG A 76 -14.50 16.08 5.64
CA ARG A 76 -14.39 14.76 6.31
C ARG A 76 -15.60 14.39 7.14
N ASN A 77 -16.28 15.39 7.70
CA ASN A 77 -17.50 15.22 8.48
C ASN A 77 -18.49 16.32 8.08
N ILE A 78 -19.55 15.94 7.40
CA ILE A 78 -20.60 16.83 6.90
C ILE A 78 -21.97 16.27 7.23
N VAL A 79 -22.99 17.07 7.09
CA VAL A 79 -24.38 16.64 7.09
C VAL A 79 -24.91 16.76 5.68
N ILE A 80 -25.57 15.73 5.19
CA ILE A 80 -26.23 15.70 3.88
C ILE A 80 -27.75 15.68 4.04
N GLY A 81 -28.49 15.95 2.96
CA GLY A 81 -29.96 15.87 2.93
C GLY A 81 -30.66 16.98 3.73
N LEU A 82 -30.03 18.16 3.89
CA LEU A 82 -30.58 19.28 4.69
C LEU A 82 -31.63 20.12 3.97
N GLY A 83 -31.94 19.86 2.72
CA GLY A 83 -32.97 20.58 1.98
C GLY A 83 -34.38 20.18 2.36
N GLY A 84 -35.31 20.20 1.39
CA GLY A 84 -36.67 19.75 1.60
C GLY A 84 -36.82 18.23 1.57
N LYS A 85 -38.07 17.76 1.66
CA LYS A 85 -38.40 16.32 1.64
C LYS A 85 -37.83 15.56 0.44
N VAL A 86 -37.59 16.26 -0.67
CA VAL A 86 -37.05 15.69 -1.91
C VAL A 86 -35.53 15.59 -1.93
N ASP A 87 -34.83 16.21 -0.97
CA ASP A 87 -33.38 16.30 -0.95
C ASP A 87 -32.70 15.13 -0.19
N GLY A 88 -33.48 14.16 0.23
CA GLY A 88 -33.02 12.96 0.92
C GLY A 88 -33.21 12.98 2.42
N ILE A 89 -32.61 12.04 3.10
CA ILE A 89 -32.70 11.86 4.56
C ILE A 89 -31.49 12.52 5.22
N PRO A 90 -31.69 13.48 6.15
CA PRO A 90 -30.57 14.10 6.87
C PRO A 90 -29.76 13.06 7.67
N ARG A 91 -28.48 12.99 7.37
CA ARG A 91 -27.52 12.12 8.08
C ARG A 91 -26.11 12.65 8.04
N SER A 92 -25.27 12.14 8.91
CA SER A 92 -23.83 12.38 8.86
C SER A 92 -23.23 11.62 7.67
N ASP A 93 -22.29 12.26 6.98
CA ASP A 93 -21.50 11.68 5.90
C ASP A 93 -20.11 12.34 5.88
N GLY A 94 -19.32 12.10 4.86
CA GLY A 94 -18.03 12.75 4.64
C GLY A 94 -17.41 12.34 3.32
N PHE A 95 -16.41 13.12 2.91
CA PHE A 95 -15.58 12.79 1.77
C PHE A 95 -14.22 12.25 2.22
N GLN A 96 -13.83 11.10 1.69
CA GLN A 96 -12.47 10.59 1.74
C GLN A 96 -11.76 10.90 0.42
N ILE A 97 -10.44 10.83 0.39
CA ILE A 97 -9.72 10.89 -0.88
C ILE A 97 -9.96 9.59 -1.66
N THR A 98 -10.12 9.69 -2.96
CA THR A 98 -10.47 8.56 -3.86
C THR A 98 -9.57 7.34 -3.67
N VAL A 99 -8.26 7.54 -3.49
CA VAL A 99 -7.29 6.45 -3.28
C VAL A 99 -7.43 5.73 -1.93
N ALA A 100 -8.22 6.26 -1.00
CA ALA A 100 -8.55 5.62 0.27
C ALA A 100 -9.81 4.74 0.20
N SER A 101 -10.51 4.72 -0.94
CA SER A 101 -11.74 3.93 -1.11
C SER A 101 -11.47 2.43 -1.20
N GLU A 102 -12.44 1.63 -0.77
CA GLU A 102 -12.43 0.19 -1.02
C GLU A 102 -12.42 -0.15 -2.51
N VAL A 103 -13.06 0.68 -3.34
CA VAL A 103 -13.11 0.51 -4.80
C VAL A 103 -11.70 0.54 -5.40
N MET A 104 -10.81 1.43 -4.91
CA MET A 104 -9.41 1.46 -5.33
C MET A 104 -8.68 0.16 -4.94
N ALA A 105 -8.83 -0.30 -3.70
CA ALA A 105 -8.19 -1.53 -3.24
C ALA A 105 -8.71 -2.76 -4.02
N ILE A 106 -10.00 -2.82 -4.28
CA ILE A 106 -10.64 -3.87 -5.07
C ILE A 106 -10.10 -3.88 -6.50
N LEU A 107 -10.04 -2.72 -7.17
CA LEU A 107 -9.49 -2.60 -8.52
C LEU A 107 -8.07 -3.17 -8.62
N CYS A 108 -7.24 -2.91 -7.60
CA CYS A 108 -5.86 -3.38 -7.57
C CYS A 108 -5.71 -4.88 -7.32
N LEU A 109 -6.68 -5.52 -6.68
CA LEU A 109 -6.67 -6.95 -6.38
C LEU A 109 -7.48 -7.78 -7.37
N ALA A 110 -8.33 -7.16 -8.19
CA ALA A 110 -9.17 -7.87 -9.15
C ALA A 110 -8.33 -8.50 -10.28
N SER A 111 -8.69 -9.74 -10.64
CA SER A 111 -8.06 -10.49 -11.74
C SER A 111 -8.65 -10.15 -13.12
N ASP A 112 -9.96 -9.95 -13.17
CA ASP A 112 -10.73 -9.68 -14.39
C ASP A 112 -12.04 -8.94 -14.07
N LEU A 113 -12.88 -8.69 -15.08
CA LEU A 113 -14.16 -8.00 -14.91
C LEU A 113 -15.17 -8.78 -14.06
N ALA A 114 -15.16 -10.10 -14.12
CA ALA A 114 -16.07 -10.94 -13.36
C ALA A 114 -15.71 -10.90 -11.86
N ASP A 115 -14.43 -11.08 -11.54
CA ASP A 115 -13.89 -10.95 -10.19
C ASP A 115 -14.08 -9.53 -9.65
N LEU A 116 -13.85 -8.50 -10.47
CA LEU A 116 -14.12 -7.10 -10.09
C LEU A 116 -15.59 -6.92 -9.69
N LYS A 117 -16.54 -7.39 -10.48
CA LYS A 117 -17.97 -7.31 -10.20
C LYS A 117 -18.36 -8.04 -8.92
N GLU A 118 -17.80 -9.22 -8.70
CA GLU A 118 -18.05 -9.99 -7.49
C GLU A 118 -17.53 -9.28 -6.24
N ARG A 119 -16.28 -8.77 -6.27
CA ARG A 119 -15.66 -8.02 -5.16
C ARG A 119 -16.41 -6.74 -4.85
N LEU A 120 -16.78 -5.96 -5.86
CA LEU A 120 -17.59 -4.75 -5.69
C LEU A 120 -18.93 -5.06 -5.02
N GLY A 121 -19.54 -6.20 -5.36
CA GLY A 121 -20.77 -6.65 -4.74
C GLY A 121 -20.66 -6.94 -3.24
N LYS A 122 -19.46 -7.24 -2.75
CA LYS A 122 -19.17 -7.55 -1.34
C LYS A 122 -18.88 -6.31 -0.47
N ILE A 123 -18.85 -5.11 -1.03
CA ILE A 123 -18.67 -3.88 -0.24
C ILE A 123 -19.80 -3.76 0.76
N LEU A 124 -19.45 -3.69 2.06
CA LEU A 124 -20.40 -3.46 3.14
C LEU A 124 -20.82 -1.98 3.14
N VAL A 125 -22.07 -1.71 2.76
CA VAL A 125 -22.57 -0.32 2.64
C VAL A 125 -23.24 0.18 3.90
N ALA A 126 -23.95 -0.69 4.62
CA ALA A 126 -24.69 -0.33 5.84
C ALA A 126 -25.08 -1.57 6.63
N TYR A 127 -25.75 -1.35 7.75
CA TYR A 127 -26.51 -2.38 8.46
C TYR A 127 -28.01 -2.03 8.40
N ASP A 128 -28.88 -3.06 8.40
CA ASP A 128 -30.32 -2.87 8.53
C ASP A 128 -30.72 -2.60 9.99
N LEU A 129 -32.00 -2.35 10.22
CA LEU A 129 -32.56 -2.08 11.56
C LEU A 129 -32.45 -3.28 12.52
N ASP A 130 -32.30 -4.49 11.99
CA ASP A 130 -32.13 -5.72 12.76
C ASP A 130 -30.65 -6.04 13.01
N GLY A 131 -29.73 -5.27 12.41
CA GLY A 131 -28.28 -5.42 12.57
C GLY A 131 -27.62 -6.33 11.55
N ASN A 132 -28.34 -6.76 10.51
CA ASN A 132 -27.76 -7.55 9.43
C ASN A 132 -26.97 -6.66 8.46
N PRO A 133 -25.87 -7.17 7.87
CA PRO A 133 -25.08 -6.42 6.89
C PRO A 133 -25.85 -6.27 5.57
N VAL A 134 -25.75 -5.08 4.99
CA VAL A 134 -26.24 -4.76 3.62
C VAL A 134 -25.04 -4.49 2.73
N TYR A 135 -24.99 -5.14 1.57
CA TYR A 135 -23.89 -5.08 0.64
C TYR A 135 -24.28 -4.32 -0.64
N ALA A 136 -23.28 -3.89 -1.41
CA ALA A 136 -23.50 -3.21 -2.69
C ALA A 136 -24.32 -4.06 -3.70
N LYS A 137 -24.20 -5.38 -3.66
CA LYS A 137 -25.01 -6.30 -4.49
C LYS A 137 -26.50 -6.24 -4.15
N ASP A 138 -26.85 -5.99 -2.89
CA ASP A 138 -28.24 -5.94 -2.42
C ASP A 138 -28.94 -4.66 -2.95
N LEU A 139 -28.16 -3.62 -3.25
CA LEU A 139 -28.60 -2.42 -3.95
C LEU A 139 -28.57 -2.57 -5.48
N GLY A 140 -28.07 -3.68 -6.02
CA GLY A 140 -27.90 -3.87 -7.46
C GLY A 140 -26.84 -3.00 -8.13
N ALA A 141 -25.94 -2.38 -7.33
CA ALA A 141 -25.01 -1.35 -7.82
C ALA A 141 -23.77 -1.93 -8.53
N ASN A 142 -23.35 -3.13 -8.18
CA ASN A 142 -22.08 -3.72 -8.63
C ASN A 142 -21.95 -3.84 -10.16
N GLY A 143 -23.05 -4.04 -10.90
CA GLY A 143 -23.02 -4.09 -12.36
C GLY A 143 -22.66 -2.74 -12.98
N ALA A 144 -23.32 -1.66 -12.55
CA ALA A 144 -23.07 -0.29 -13.00
C ALA A 144 -21.66 0.20 -12.60
N MET A 145 -21.23 -0.11 -11.36
CA MET A 145 -19.87 0.19 -10.91
C MET A 145 -18.83 -0.51 -11.78
N THR A 146 -19.04 -1.78 -12.14
CA THR A 146 -18.13 -2.53 -13.03
C THR A 146 -18.05 -1.91 -14.42
N ALA A 147 -19.18 -1.46 -14.95
CA ALA A 147 -19.22 -0.78 -16.25
C ALA A 147 -18.40 0.52 -16.25
N LEU A 148 -18.49 1.32 -15.18
CA LEU A 148 -17.69 2.54 -15.01
C LEU A 148 -16.19 2.23 -14.89
N LEU A 149 -15.82 1.10 -14.31
CA LEU A 149 -14.43 0.70 -14.08
C LEU A 149 -13.82 -0.15 -15.21
N LYS A 150 -14.58 -0.45 -16.27
CA LYS A 150 -14.16 -1.35 -17.35
C LYS A 150 -12.82 -0.97 -17.97
N ASP A 151 -12.62 0.31 -18.25
CA ASP A 151 -11.38 0.79 -18.85
C ASP A 151 -10.30 1.03 -17.79
N ALA A 152 -10.67 1.50 -16.60
CA ALA A 152 -9.77 1.65 -15.46
C ALA A 152 -9.13 0.33 -14.99
N LEU A 153 -9.71 -0.83 -15.33
CA LEU A 153 -9.12 -2.14 -15.03
C LEU A 153 -7.91 -2.49 -15.92
N LYS A 154 -7.66 -1.72 -16.98
CA LYS A 154 -6.51 -1.92 -17.88
C LYS A 154 -5.30 -1.17 -17.37
N PRO A 155 -4.13 -1.81 -17.16
CA PRO A 155 -2.91 -1.09 -16.78
C PRO A 155 -2.49 -0.07 -17.83
N ASN A 156 -1.99 1.07 -17.36
CA ASN A 156 -1.44 2.12 -18.23
C ASN A 156 0.03 1.81 -18.53
N LEU A 157 0.37 1.67 -19.79
CA LEU A 157 1.75 1.45 -20.25
C LEU A 157 2.39 2.80 -20.57
N VAL A 158 3.50 3.08 -19.92
CA VAL A 158 4.35 4.23 -20.19
C VAL A 158 5.78 3.77 -20.48
N GLN A 159 6.59 4.65 -21.08
CA GLN A 159 7.99 4.39 -21.35
C GLN A 159 8.86 5.33 -20.52
N THR A 160 9.88 4.80 -19.86
CA THR A 160 10.88 5.62 -19.16
C THR A 160 11.77 6.36 -20.17
N LEU A 161 12.50 7.38 -19.68
CA LEU A 161 13.46 8.10 -20.52
C LEU A 161 14.58 7.20 -21.07
N GLU A 162 14.82 6.07 -20.45
CA GLU A 162 15.79 5.05 -20.89
C GLU A 162 15.13 3.90 -21.66
N HIS A 163 13.94 4.14 -22.22
CA HIS A 163 13.21 3.21 -23.08
C HIS A 163 12.75 1.91 -22.41
N THR A 164 12.75 1.85 -21.10
CA THR A 164 12.21 0.72 -20.35
C THR A 164 10.70 0.86 -20.20
N PRO A 165 9.89 -0.18 -20.53
CA PRO A 165 8.44 -0.13 -20.30
C PRO A 165 8.12 -0.13 -18.81
N ALA A 166 7.13 0.68 -18.42
CA ALA A 166 6.60 0.74 -17.06
C ALA A 166 5.07 0.69 -17.07
N LEU A 167 4.50 -0.14 -16.21
CA LEU A 167 3.06 -0.27 -16.04
C LEU A 167 2.61 0.51 -14.80
N ILE A 168 1.86 1.59 -15.02
CA ILE A 168 1.30 2.42 -13.96
C ILE A 168 -0.17 2.05 -13.79
N HIS A 169 -0.55 1.53 -12.61
CA HIS A 169 -1.93 1.09 -12.41
C HIS A 169 -2.30 1.02 -10.94
N GLY A 170 -3.36 1.77 -10.57
CA GLY A 170 -3.86 1.86 -9.21
C GLY A 170 -2.93 2.64 -8.27
N GLY A 171 -3.43 2.93 -7.09
CA GLY A 171 -2.70 3.67 -6.07
C GLY A 171 -3.37 3.53 -4.70
N PRO A 172 -3.59 2.29 -4.19
CA PRO A 172 -4.22 2.10 -2.89
C PRO A 172 -3.30 2.65 -1.81
N PHE A 173 -3.86 3.43 -0.88
CA PHE A 173 -3.06 4.03 0.18
C PHE A 173 -2.43 2.97 1.09
N ALA A 174 -1.10 2.95 1.15
CA ALA A 174 -0.37 2.08 2.07
C ALA A 174 -0.65 2.41 3.56
N ASN A 175 -1.19 3.56 3.87
CA ASN A 175 -1.63 3.93 5.21
C ASN A 175 -2.76 3.03 5.74
N ILE A 176 -3.67 2.57 4.86
CA ILE A 176 -4.90 1.86 5.23
C ILE A 176 -5.22 0.67 4.31
N ALA A 177 -4.51 0.51 3.21
CA ALA A 177 -4.66 -0.57 2.24
C ALA A 177 -3.31 -1.26 1.98
N HIS A 178 -3.25 -2.16 1.00
CA HIS A 178 -2.03 -2.93 0.72
C HIS A 178 -0.89 -2.13 0.06
N GLY A 179 -1.15 -0.91 -0.44
CA GLY A 179 -0.11 0.04 -0.81
C GLY A 179 0.78 -0.35 -2.01
N CYS A 180 0.31 -1.21 -2.89
CA CYS A 180 1.04 -1.72 -4.04
C CYS A 180 0.25 -1.49 -5.32
N ASN A 181 0.92 -1.48 -6.48
CA ASN A 181 0.23 -1.46 -7.76
C ASN A 181 -0.62 -2.72 -7.97
N SER A 182 -1.41 -2.76 -9.05
CA SER A 182 -2.37 -3.82 -9.28
C SER A 182 -1.73 -5.18 -9.56
N LEU A 183 -2.45 -6.25 -9.23
CA LEU A 183 -2.12 -7.61 -9.62
C LEU A 183 -2.05 -7.76 -11.14
N ARG A 184 -2.96 -7.10 -11.87
CA ARG A 184 -3.00 -7.14 -13.34
C ARG A 184 -1.73 -6.56 -13.96
N ALA A 185 -1.27 -5.40 -13.49
CA ALA A 185 -0.04 -4.79 -13.96
C ALA A 185 1.16 -5.70 -13.71
N THR A 186 1.28 -6.25 -12.50
CA THR A 186 2.38 -7.16 -12.15
C THR A 186 2.35 -8.44 -13.00
N LYS A 187 1.18 -9.09 -13.12
CA LYS A 187 1.04 -10.30 -13.95
C LYS A 187 1.28 -10.04 -15.43
N LEU A 188 0.90 -8.87 -15.93
CA LEU A 188 1.19 -8.47 -17.30
C LEU A 188 2.70 -8.25 -17.51
N ALA A 189 3.36 -7.53 -16.59
CA ALA A 189 4.80 -7.32 -16.64
C ALA A 189 5.60 -8.63 -16.63
N LEU A 190 5.20 -9.58 -15.77
CA LEU A 190 5.80 -10.92 -15.71
C LEU A 190 5.62 -11.75 -16.99
N LYS A 191 4.62 -11.42 -17.82
CA LYS A 191 4.42 -12.10 -19.12
C LYS A 191 5.19 -11.43 -20.26
N LEU A 192 5.54 -10.18 -20.12
CA LEU A 192 6.15 -9.38 -21.20
C LEU A 192 7.65 -9.20 -21.04
N GLY A 193 8.20 -9.32 -19.84
CA GLY A 193 9.61 -9.11 -19.54
C GLY A 193 10.26 -10.31 -18.88
N ASP A 194 11.56 -10.44 -19.05
CA ASP A 194 12.38 -11.45 -18.36
C ASP A 194 12.50 -11.15 -16.87
N TYR A 195 12.49 -9.87 -16.53
CA TYR A 195 12.50 -9.36 -15.15
C TYR A 195 11.33 -8.40 -14.94
N CYS A 196 10.67 -8.54 -13.80
CA CYS A 196 9.63 -7.63 -13.35
C CYS A 196 10.03 -7.03 -12.01
N VAL A 197 10.23 -5.71 -11.99
CA VAL A 197 10.49 -4.95 -10.76
C VAL A 197 9.22 -4.25 -10.33
N THR A 198 8.82 -4.42 -9.08
CA THR A 198 7.64 -3.78 -8.51
C THR A 198 7.96 -3.19 -7.14
N GLU A 199 7.12 -2.29 -6.65
CA GLU A 199 7.33 -1.62 -5.37
C GLU A 199 6.38 -2.12 -4.27
N ALA A 200 6.80 -1.91 -3.02
CA ALA A 200 5.95 -1.94 -1.84
C ALA A 200 5.98 -0.56 -1.17
N GLY A 201 4.82 -0.06 -0.77
CA GLY A 201 4.71 1.30 -0.21
C GLY A 201 5.28 1.42 1.19
N PHE A 202 5.95 2.54 1.50
CA PHE A 202 6.61 2.82 2.78
C PHE A 202 7.79 1.88 3.13
N GLY A 203 8.11 1.77 4.42
CA GLY A 203 9.16 0.87 4.87
C GLY A 203 8.78 -0.60 4.78
N SER A 204 9.77 -1.46 4.81
CA SER A 204 9.56 -2.90 4.61
C SER A 204 8.76 -3.58 5.73
N ASP A 205 8.75 -3.00 6.92
CA ASP A 205 7.94 -3.48 8.05
C ASP A 205 6.43 -3.33 7.79
N LEU A 206 6.03 -2.37 6.98
CA LEU A 206 4.64 -2.12 6.62
C LEU A 206 4.33 -2.53 5.17
N GLY A 207 5.09 -2.00 4.21
CA GLY A 207 4.80 -2.19 2.79
C GLY A 207 5.18 -3.56 2.28
N ALA A 208 6.36 -4.08 2.64
CA ALA A 208 6.76 -5.41 2.19
C ALA A 208 5.92 -6.51 2.88
N GLU A 209 5.57 -6.36 4.16
CA GLU A 209 4.63 -7.25 4.83
C GLU A 209 3.32 -7.35 4.05
N LYS A 210 2.68 -6.23 3.73
CA LYS A 210 1.42 -6.21 2.95
C LYS A 210 1.59 -6.73 1.53
N PHE A 211 2.74 -6.45 0.91
CA PHE A 211 3.05 -6.99 -0.42
C PHE A 211 3.08 -8.52 -0.38
N PHE A 212 3.74 -9.10 0.60
CA PHE A 212 3.87 -10.55 0.73
C PHE A 212 2.59 -11.21 1.21
N ASP A 213 2.05 -10.78 2.35
CA ASP A 213 0.93 -11.45 3.00
C ASP A 213 -0.43 -11.13 2.36
N ILE A 214 -0.55 -10.05 1.57
CA ILE A 214 -1.76 -9.70 0.85
C ILE A 214 -1.58 -9.89 -0.65
N LYS A 215 -0.73 -9.08 -1.30
CA LYS A 215 -0.65 -9.05 -2.77
C LYS A 215 -0.11 -10.35 -3.34
N CYS A 216 1.00 -10.88 -2.82
CA CYS A 216 1.58 -12.13 -3.29
C CYS A 216 0.65 -13.31 -3.01
N ARG A 217 0.01 -13.35 -1.85
CA ARG A 217 -0.99 -14.36 -1.50
C ARG A 217 -2.14 -14.42 -2.52
N TYR A 218 -2.81 -13.29 -2.78
CA TYR A 218 -3.92 -13.23 -3.74
C TYR A 218 -3.48 -13.42 -5.19
N GLY A 219 -2.27 -12.99 -5.51
CA GLY A 219 -1.73 -13.07 -6.86
C GLY A 219 -1.10 -14.41 -7.23
N GLY A 220 -0.77 -15.26 -6.25
CA GLY A 220 0.09 -16.43 -6.45
C GLY A 220 1.48 -16.00 -6.94
N LEU A 221 2.02 -14.89 -6.40
CA LEU A 221 3.30 -14.35 -6.81
C LEU A 221 4.40 -14.86 -5.90
N ASN A 222 5.54 -15.25 -6.48
CA ASN A 222 6.72 -15.72 -5.75
C ASN A 222 7.90 -14.79 -6.06
N PRO A 223 8.19 -13.80 -5.20
CA PRO A 223 9.32 -12.90 -5.40
C PRO A 223 10.65 -13.64 -5.39
N SER A 224 11.52 -13.33 -6.35
CA SER A 224 12.84 -13.98 -6.48
C SER A 224 13.90 -13.27 -5.65
N CYS A 225 13.75 -11.97 -5.42
CA CYS A 225 14.70 -11.14 -4.68
C CYS A 225 14.00 -9.88 -4.12
N VAL A 226 14.49 -9.40 -2.99
CA VAL A 226 14.10 -8.09 -2.43
C VAL A 226 15.26 -7.12 -2.58
N VAL A 227 14.96 -5.93 -3.12
CA VAL A 227 15.87 -4.79 -3.05
C VAL A 227 15.43 -3.91 -1.89
N LEU A 228 16.24 -3.88 -0.84
CA LEU A 228 16.00 -3.08 0.37
C LEU A 228 16.78 -1.78 0.29
N VAL A 229 16.09 -0.66 0.05
CA VAL A 229 16.73 0.66 -0.10
C VAL A 229 16.97 1.30 1.27
N ALA A 230 18.21 1.74 1.50
CA ALA A 230 18.59 2.49 2.68
C ALA A 230 19.48 3.69 2.31
N THR A 231 19.67 4.61 3.26
CA THR A 231 20.57 5.75 3.11
C THR A 231 21.43 5.93 4.37
N VAL A 232 22.67 6.36 4.21
CA VAL A 232 23.57 6.69 5.33
C VAL A 232 22.91 7.70 6.26
N ARG A 233 22.24 8.71 5.70
CA ARG A 233 21.54 9.76 6.46
C ARG A 233 20.46 9.18 7.36
N ALA A 234 19.61 8.29 6.84
CA ALA A 234 18.56 7.67 7.65
C ALA A 234 19.14 6.84 8.79
N LEU A 235 20.21 6.10 8.53
CA LEU A 235 20.88 5.30 9.57
C LEU A 235 21.53 6.18 10.65
N LYS A 236 22.21 7.27 10.27
CA LYS A 236 22.74 8.25 11.25
C LYS A 236 21.64 8.90 12.06
N TYR A 237 20.52 9.24 11.43
CA TYR A 237 19.36 9.81 12.12
C TYR A 237 18.77 8.82 13.14
N ASN A 238 18.63 7.57 12.77
CA ASN A 238 18.23 6.49 13.68
C ASN A 238 19.24 6.29 14.83
N GLY A 239 20.51 6.66 14.61
CA GLY A 239 21.56 6.69 15.63
C GLY A 239 21.59 7.92 16.53
N GLY A 240 20.64 8.87 16.33
CA GLY A 240 20.45 10.06 17.17
C GLY A 240 21.09 11.34 16.64
N VAL A 241 21.56 11.37 15.38
CA VAL A 241 22.10 12.60 14.76
C VAL A 241 20.95 13.54 14.36
N PRO A 242 20.99 14.82 14.75
CA PRO A 242 20.00 15.80 14.32
C PRO A 242 19.95 15.96 12.78
N LYS A 243 18.80 16.30 12.23
CA LYS A 243 18.61 16.48 10.77
C LYS A 243 19.59 17.49 10.14
N THR A 244 20.01 18.49 10.90
CA THR A 244 20.96 19.54 10.48
C THR A 244 22.40 19.06 10.34
N GLU A 245 22.76 17.91 10.93
CA GLU A 245 24.14 17.40 11.00
C GLU A 245 24.35 16.11 10.21
N LEU A 246 23.34 15.62 9.49
CA LEU A 246 23.37 14.35 8.75
C LEU A 246 24.40 14.33 7.60
N THR A 247 24.91 15.47 7.19
CA THR A 247 25.93 15.59 6.13
C THR A 247 27.35 15.40 6.62
N THR A 248 27.59 15.39 7.94
CA THR A 248 28.91 15.19 8.55
C THR A 248 29.10 13.70 8.85
N GLU A 249 30.30 13.18 8.61
CA GLU A 249 30.66 11.79 8.96
C GLU A 249 30.42 11.53 10.45
N ASN A 250 29.75 10.41 10.76
CA ASN A 250 29.54 9.98 12.13
C ASN A 250 29.35 8.47 12.22
N LEU A 251 30.49 7.76 12.30
CA LEU A 251 30.51 6.29 12.40
C LEU A 251 29.89 5.77 13.70
N ASP A 252 29.98 6.50 14.80
CA ASP A 252 29.43 6.03 16.08
C ASP A 252 27.89 6.10 16.09
N ALA A 253 27.31 7.14 15.50
CA ALA A 253 25.88 7.20 15.30
C ALA A 253 25.42 6.15 14.27
N LEU A 254 26.19 5.95 13.21
CA LEU A 254 25.90 4.93 12.21
C LEU A 254 25.87 3.51 12.83
N LYS A 255 26.84 3.17 13.69
CA LYS A 255 26.87 1.91 14.46
C LYS A 255 25.64 1.74 15.35
N LYS A 256 25.13 2.82 15.95
CA LYS A 256 23.89 2.76 16.75
C LYS A 256 22.65 2.59 15.89
N GLY A 257 22.58 3.29 14.76
CA GLY A 257 21.38 3.31 13.92
C GLY A 257 21.26 2.13 12.95
N ILE A 258 22.38 1.42 12.67
CA ILE A 258 22.40 0.28 11.73
C ILE A 258 21.50 -0.89 12.18
N VAL A 259 21.18 -0.97 13.47
CA VAL A 259 20.25 -1.96 14.03
C VAL A 259 18.87 -1.88 13.36
N ASN A 260 18.46 -0.69 12.95
CA ASN A 260 17.22 -0.52 12.18
C ASN A 260 17.30 -1.29 10.84
N LEU A 261 18.37 -1.13 10.08
CA LEU A 261 18.58 -1.86 8.83
C LEU A 261 18.65 -3.38 9.07
N GLN A 262 19.30 -3.82 10.16
CA GLN A 262 19.33 -5.23 10.55
C GLN A 262 17.93 -5.82 10.67
N VAL A 263 17.03 -5.14 11.39
CA VAL A 263 15.65 -5.61 11.57
C VAL A 263 14.94 -5.77 10.23
N HIS A 264 15.11 -4.81 9.33
CA HIS A 264 14.49 -4.87 7.99
C HIS A 264 15.05 -6.04 7.16
N ILE A 265 16.38 -6.27 7.18
CA ILE A 265 17.00 -7.43 6.51
C ILE A 265 16.45 -8.74 7.08
N GLU A 266 16.43 -8.88 8.40
CA GLU A 266 15.95 -10.08 9.06
C GLU A 266 14.45 -10.33 8.81
N ASN A 267 13.64 -9.27 8.78
CA ASN A 267 12.21 -9.37 8.44
C ASN A 267 12.02 -9.92 7.01
N MET A 268 12.79 -9.44 6.03
CA MET A 268 12.68 -9.94 4.65
C MET A 268 13.12 -11.41 4.55
N LYS A 269 14.14 -11.80 5.29
CA LYS A 269 14.60 -13.20 5.35
C LYS A 269 13.56 -14.16 5.95
N LYS A 270 12.69 -13.69 6.86
CA LYS A 270 11.60 -14.49 7.41
C LYS A 270 10.59 -14.95 6.34
N TYR A 271 10.51 -14.24 5.21
CA TYR A 271 9.71 -14.66 4.07
C TYR A 271 10.44 -15.59 3.10
N GLY A 272 11.69 -15.97 3.40
CA GLY A 272 12.49 -16.88 2.58
C GLY A 272 13.01 -16.27 1.28
N VAL A 273 13.05 -14.93 1.15
CA VAL A 273 13.46 -14.23 -0.07
C VAL A 273 14.89 -13.67 0.10
N PRO A 274 15.81 -13.89 -0.86
CA PRO A 274 17.12 -13.25 -0.85
C PRO A 274 17.05 -11.73 -0.85
N VAL A 275 17.96 -11.07 -0.14
CA VAL A 275 17.97 -9.61 0.04
C VAL A 275 19.22 -8.99 -0.56
N VAL A 276 19.05 -7.97 -1.37
CA VAL A 276 20.10 -7.06 -1.83
C VAL A 276 19.83 -5.70 -1.18
N VAL A 277 20.74 -5.21 -0.37
CA VAL A 277 20.66 -3.87 0.21
C VAL A 277 21.22 -2.87 -0.77
N ALA A 278 20.39 -1.91 -1.17
CA ALA A 278 20.76 -0.81 -2.06
C ALA A 278 20.97 0.47 -1.25
N ILE A 279 22.19 0.96 -1.15
CA ILE A 279 22.45 2.26 -0.53
C ILE A 279 22.33 3.35 -1.59
N ASN A 280 21.30 4.18 -1.44
CA ASN A 280 21.13 5.38 -2.24
C ASN A 280 22.15 6.44 -1.76
N ARG A 281 23.25 6.55 -2.49
CA ARG A 281 24.42 7.36 -2.13
C ARG A 281 24.13 8.85 -2.32
N PHE A 282 24.48 9.64 -1.31
CA PHE A 282 24.58 11.09 -1.37
C PHE A 282 26.04 11.53 -1.46
N GLN A 283 26.29 12.73 -2.01
CA GLN A 283 27.66 13.26 -2.18
C GLN A 283 28.43 13.41 -0.87
N CYS A 284 27.73 13.57 0.24
CA CYS A 284 28.34 13.72 1.57
C CYS A 284 28.64 12.39 2.28
N ASP A 285 28.22 11.25 1.71
CA ASP A 285 28.47 9.95 2.30
C ASP A 285 29.96 9.57 2.11
N THR A 286 30.63 9.23 3.21
CA THR A 286 32.06 8.92 3.19
C THR A 286 32.31 7.45 2.89
N ASP A 287 33.48 7.13 2.34
CA ASP A 287 33.87 5.76 2.07
C ASP A 287 33.94 4.91 3.35
N ALA A 288 34.30 5.53 4.50
CA ALA A 288 34.34 4.85 5.78
C ALA A 288 32.92 4.40 6.21
N GLU A 289 31.92 5.28 6.05
CA GLU A 289 30.51 4.97 6.34
C GLU A 289 29.98 3.87 5.40
N LEU A 290 30.26 3.97 4.11
CA LEU A 290 29.81 3.02 3.10
C LEU A 290 30.44 1.63 3.32
N ASN A 291 31.74 1.56 3.57
CA ASN A 291 32.46 0.30 3.85
C ASN A 291 31.94 -0.37 5.13
N PHE A 292 31.62 0.42 6.15
CA PHE A 292 31.02 -0.11 7.37
C PHE A 292 29.66 -0.76 7.09
N ILE A 293 28.78 -0.11 6.35
CA ILE A 293 27.46 -0.66 6.01
C ILE A 293 27.61 -1.90 5.13
N GLN A 294 28.49 -1.87 4.13
CA GLN A 294 28.73 -3.01 3.26
C GLN A 294 29.13 -4.24 4.07
N LYS A 295 30.14 -4.12 4.90
CA LYS A 295 30.60 -5.22 5.75
C LYS A 295 29.49 -5.74 6.65
N PHE A 296 28.70 -4.85 7.24
CA PHE A 296 27.59 -5.22 8.11
C PHE A 296 26.52 -6.03 7.35
N CYS A 297 26.17 -5.62 6.12
CA CYS A 297 25.21 -6.35 5.29
C CYS A 297 25.74 -7.74 4.90
N GLU A 298 27.01 -7.82 4.51
CA GLU A 298 27.68 -9.08 4.15
C GLU A 298 27.74 -10.04 5.35
N ASP A 299 28.07 -9.56 6.56
CA ASP A 299 28.09 -10.34 7.80
C ASP A 299 26.68 -10.89 8.13
N LEU A 300 25.63 -10.17 7.78
CA LEU A 300 24.23 -10.64 7.85
C LEU A 300 23.85 -11.56 6.68
N GLY A 301 24.72 -11.81 5.70
CA GLY A 301 24.43 -12.63 4.52
C GLY A 301 23.44 -11.98 3.55
N ALA A 302 23.34 -10.65 3.54
CA ALA A 302 22.67 -9.85 2.52
C ALA A 302 23.71 -9.35 1.51
N GLU A 303 23.32 -9.29 0.22
CA GLU A 303 24.15 -8.63 -0.79
C GLU A 303 24.07 -7.11 -0.61
N PHE A 304 25.11 -6.41 -1.06
CA PHE A 304 25.20 -4.95 -0.97
C PHE A 304 25.52 -4.35 -2.35
N ALA A 305 24.88 -3.25 -2.70
CA ALA A 305 25.19 -2.46 -3.89
C ALA A 305 25.00 -0.96 -3.60
N LEU A 306 25.86 -0.15 -4.20
CA LEU A 306 25.67 1.30 -4.24
C LEU A 306 24.76 1.67 -5.41
N THR A 307 23.95 2.70 -5.22
CA THR A 307 23.12 3.26 -6.28
C THR A 307 23.25 4.78 -6.32
N GLU A 308 23.49 5.31 -7.52
CA GLU A 308 23.64 6.72 -7.82
C GLU A 308 22.68 7.15 -8.93
N VAL A 309 21.52 6.51 -9.03
CA VAL A 309 20.54 6.72 -10.11
C VAL A 309 20.05 8.16 -10.20
N PHE A 310 20.00 8.88 -9.08
CA PHE A 310 19.62 10.29 -9.06
C PHE A 310 20.62 11.16 -9.86
N ALA A 311 21.91 10.90 -9.70
CA ALA A 311 22.96 11.69 -10.32
C ALA A 311 23.33 11.22 -11.73
N LYS A 312 23.20 9.90 -12.01
CA LYS A 312 23.75 9.24 -13.19
C LYS A 312 22.72 8.49 -14.04
N GLY A 313 21.42 8.59 -13.70
CA GLY A 313 20.39 7.81 -14.39
C GLY A 313 20.63 6.31 -14.29
N GLY A 314 20.27 5.55 -15.31
CA GLY A 314 20.42 4.09 -15.34
C GLY A 314 21.86 3.61 -15.17
N ALA A 315 22.84 4.37 -15.64
CA ALA A 315 24.25 4.05 -15.41
C ALA A 315 24.60 3.96 -13.91
N GLY A 316 23.95 4.77 -13.07
CA GLY A 316 24.11 4.74 -11.62
C GLY A 316 23.45 3.55 -10.91
N GLY A 317 22.64 2.77 -11.61
CA GLY A 317 21.97 1.56 -11.10
C GLY A 317 22.57 0.25 -11.62
N LYS A 318 23.58 0.28 -12.47
CA LYS A 318 24.10 -0.91 -13.14
C LYS A 318 24.65 -1.95 -12.16
N GLU A 319 25.44 -1.53 -11.19
CA GLU A 319 25.98 -2.42 -10.15
C GLU A 319 24.85 -3.12 -9.36
N LEU A 320 23.82 -2.37 -8.99
CA LEU A 320 22.64 -2.92 -8.32
C LEU A 320 21.95 -3.97 -9.18
N ALA A 321 21.74 -3.67 -10.47
CA ALA A 321 21.12 -4.60 -11.40
C ALA A 321 21.93 -5.90 -11.55
N GLU A 322 23.24 -5.82 -11.71
CA GLU A 322 24.14 -6.97 -11.79
C GLU A 322 24.09 -7.82 -10.51
N LYS A 323 24.09 -7.19 -9.34
CA LYS A 323 23.94 -7.87 -8.04
C LYS A 323 22.59 -8.58 -7.91
N VAL A 324 21.49 -7.94 -8.32
CA VAL A 324 20.16 -8.54 -8.30
C VAL A 324 20.10 -9.76 -9.22
N CYS A 325 20.54 -9.65 -10.46
CA CYS A 325 20.58 -10.77 -11.41
C CYS A 325 21.40 -11.95 -10.85
N LYS A 326 22.61 -11.67 -10.38
CA LYS A 326 23.46 -12.69 -9.76
C LYS A 326 22.81 -13.34 -8.54
N THR A 327 22.13 -12.55 -7.71
CA THR A 327 21.45 -13.07 -6.52
C THR A 327 20.31 -14.01 -6.92
N ILE A 328 19.50 -13.65 -7.91
CA ILE A 328 18.42 -14.48 -8.42
C ILE A 328 18.95 -15.80 -8.99
N GLU A 329 20.09 -15.78 -9.70
CA GLU A 329 20.71 -16.95 -10.30
C GLU A 329 21.35 -17.90 -9.27
N THR A 330 21.93 -17.35 -8.20
CA THR A 330 22.75 -18.12 -7.25
C THR A 330 22.07 -18.45 -5.92
N LYS A 331 21.02 -17.70 -5.55
CA LYS A 331 20.30 -17.87 -4.28
C LYS A 331 18.82 -18.06 -4.56
N PRO A 332 18.31 -19.29 -4.67
CA PRO A 332 16.90 -19.54 -4.95
C PRO A 332 16.02 -18.98 -3.81
N SER A 333 14.93 -18.36 -4.18
CA SER A 333 13.90 -17.92 -3.25
C SER A 333 13.08 -19.12 -2.75
N ASN A 334 12.86 -19.17 -1.44
CA ASN A 334 11.92 -20.09 -0.81
C ASN A 334 10.77 -19.30 -0.20
N PHE A 335 10.16 -18.45 -1.03
CA PHE A 335 9.13 -17.53 -0.58
C PHE A 335 7.95 -18.25 0.08
N HIS A 336 7.54 -17.75 1.23
CA HIS A 336 6.34 -18.15 1.94
C HIS A 336 5.74 -16.96 2.68
N VAL A 337 4.46 -17.03 2.93
CA VAL A 337 3.73 -16.00 3.69
C VAL A 337 3.96 -16.18 5.19
N LEU A 338 3.80 -15.10 5.95
CA LEU A 338 4.11 -15.09 7.39
C LEU A 338 3.14 -15.97 8.20
N TYR A 339 1.89 -16.03 7.81
CA TYR A 339 0.84 -16.74 8.54
C TYR A 339 -0.18 -17.40 7.62
N ASP A 340 -0.86 -18.42 8.12
CA ASP A 340 -1.97 -19.05 7.44
C ASP A 340 -3.28 -18.28 7.68
N THR A 341 -4.15 -18.22 6.68
CA THR A 341 -5.46 -17.54 6.78
C THR A 341 -6.44 -18.25 7.70
N ASP A 342 -6.22 -19.52 8.00
CA ASP A 342 -7.06 -20.31 8.91
C ASP A 342 -6.86 -19.97 10.39
N LEU A 343 -5.81 -19.24 10.72
CA LEU A 343 -5.62 -18.69 12.06
C LEU A 343 -6.71 -17.67 12.38
N SER A 344 -7.03 -17.51 13.67
CA SER A 344 -7.89 -16.41 14.12
C SER A 344 -7.30 -15.04 13.76
N VAL A 345 -8.11 -14.01 13.71
CA VAL A 345 -7.62 -12.65 13.44
C VAL A 345 -6.63 -12.21 14.51
N GLU A 346 -6.89 -12.56 15.77
CA GLU A 346 -6.03 -12.28 16.92
C GLU A 346 -4.65 -12.93 16.75
N GLU A 347 -4.58 -14.20 16.37
CA GLU A 347 -3.32 -14.91 16.15
C GLU A 347 -2.53 -14.33 14.98
N LYS A 348 -3.20 -13.93 13.90
CA LYS A 348 -2.55 -13.25 12.75
C LYS A 348 -1.93 -11.92 13.18
N VAL A 349 -2.68 -11.10 13.94
CA VAL A 349 -2.21 -9.82 14.47
C VAL A 349 -1.02 -10.03 15.40
N GLU A 350 -1.11 -11.02 16.30
CA GLU A 350 -0.02 -11.34 17.23
C GLU A 350 1.23 -11.80 16.49
N LYS A 351 1.09 -12.60 15.44
CA LYS A 351 2.20 -13.07 14.63
C LYS A 351 2.89 -11.91 13.91
N ILE A 352 2.15 -11.00 13.30
CA ILE A 352 2.73 -9.78 12.69
C ILE A 352 3.45 -8.94 13.75
N ALA A 353 2.82 -8.70 14.90
CA ALA A 353 3.40 -7.89 15.97
C ALA A 353 4.72 -8.48 16.49
N LYS A 354 4.77 -9.78 16.74
CA LYS A 354 5.96 -10.46 17.25
C LYS A 354 7.04 -10.61 16.19
N GLU A 355 6.68 -11.07 15.00
CA GLU A 355 7.65 -11.42 13.97
C GLU A 355 8.21 -10.20 13.25
N ILE A 356 7.38 -9.22 12.91
CA ILE A 356 7.79 -8.04 12.14
C ILE A 356 8.23 -6.89 13.05
N TYR A 357 7.45 -6.62 14.11
CA TYR A 357 7.69 -5.49 15.02
C TYR A 357 8.44 -5.87 16.29
N ARG A 358 8.70 -7.15 16.52
CA ARG A 358 9.43 -7.68 17.71
C ARG A 358 8.76 -7.31 19.03
N ALA A 359 7.43 -7.19 19.03
CA ALA A 359 6.67 -6.93 20.23
C ALA A 359 6.63 -8.19 21.13
N ASP A 360 6.56 -7.98 22.43
CA ASP A 360 6.39 -9.07 23.41
C ASP A 360 4.99 -9.68 23.33
N GLY A 361 3.99 -8.92 22.89
CA GLY A 361 2.62 -9.37 22.75
C GLY A 361 1.68 -8.26 22.25
N VAL A 362 0.38 -8.57 22.20
CA VAL A 362 -0.67 -7.67 21.73
C VAL A 362 -1.76 -7.53 22.79
N THR A 363 -2.16 -6.29 23.04
CA THR A 363 -3.32 -6.01 23.89
C THR A 363 -4.45 -5.41 23.06
N PHE A 364 -5.61 -6.07 23.06
CA PHE A 364 -6.79 -5.58 22.37
C PHE A 364 -7.64 -4.71 23.29
N THR A 365 -7.91 -3.48 22.90
CA THR A 365 -8.83 -2.58 23.61
C THR A 365 -10.26 -3.07 23.50
N ALA A 366 -11.16 -2.57 24.35
CA ALA A 366 -12.59 -2.95 24.29
C ALA A 366 -13.24 -2.66 22.93
N PRO A 367 -12.99 -1.50 22.26
CA PRO A 367 -13.46 -1.28 20.89
C PRO A 367 -12.88 -2.29 19.87
N ALA A 368 -11.60 -2.65 19.99
CA ALA A 368 -10.96 -3.64 19.11
C ALA A 368 -11.61 -5.03 19.26
N LYS A 369 -11.87 -5.47 20.50
CA LYS A 369 -12.58 -6.74 20.76
C LYS A 369 -13.98 -6.76 20.17
N LYS A 370 -14.70 -5.63 20.24
CA LYS A 370 -16.01 -5.49 19.60
C LYS A 370 -15.92 -5.59 18.09
N ALA A 371 -14.91 -4.94 17.47
CA ALA A 371 -14.68 -5.02 16.03
C ALA A 371 -14.29 -6.44 15.58
N LEU A 372 -13.46 -7.16 16.34
CA LEU A 372 -13.12 -8.56 16.09
C LEU A 372 -14.37 -9.47 16.11
N ALA A 373 -15.25 -9.28 17.08
CA ALA A 373 -16.51 -10.02 17.14
C ALA A 373 -17.39 -9.75 15.90
N GLN A 374 -17.43 -8.51 15.41
CA GLN A 374 -18.16 -8.16 14.18
C GLN A 374 -17.52 -8.78 12.93
N ILE A 375 -16.19 -8.76 12.80
CA ILE A 375 -15.43 -9.38 11.69
C ILE A 375 -15.75 -10.88 11.64
N ASN A 376 -15.72 -11.55 12.78
CA ASN A 376 -16.03 -12.98 12.86
C ASN A 376 -17.50 -13.27 12.53
N ALA A 377 -18.44 -12.44 12.99
CA ALA A 377 -19.87 -12.56 12.65
C ALA A 377 -20.14 -12.35 11.15
N LEU A 378 -19.34 -11.54 10.46
CA LEU A 378 -19.40 -11.34 9.02
C LEU A 378 -18.75 -12.49 8.20
N GLY A 379 -18.15 -13.48 8.86
CA GLY A 379 -17.42 -14.57 8.20
C GLY A 379 -16.09 -14.14 7.57
N CYS A 380 -15.54 -13.01 8.01
CA CYS A 380 -14.29 -12.43 7.47
C CYS A 380 -13.04 -12.83 8.26
N GLY A 381 -13.14 -13.76 9.19
CA GLY A 381 -12.03 -14.22 10.03
C GLY A 381 -10.87 -14.86 9.25
N ASN A 382 -11.12 -15.41 8.07
CA ASN A 382 -10.14 -16.04 7.19
C ASN A 382 -9.45 -15.06 6.21
N LEU A 383 -9.73 -13.77 6.29
CA LEU A 383 -9.04 -12.77 5.48
C LEU A 383 -7.66 -12.44 6.05
N PRO A 384 -6.68 -12.04 5.20
CA PRO A 384 -5.41 -11.53 5.68
C PRO A 384 -5.59 -10.19 6.40
N VAL A 385 -4.71 -9.92 7.37
CA VAL A 385 -4.71 -8.66 8.12
C VAL A 385 -4.01 -7.58 7.30
N CYS A 386 -4.63 -6.40 7.25
CA CYS A 386 -4.02 -5.21 6.65
C CYS A 386 -3.73 -4.18 7.75
N VAL A 387 -2.48 -4.09 8.18
CA VAL A 387 -2.08 -3.19 9.26
C VAL A 387 -2.12 -1.75 8.79
N ALA A 388 -2.85 -0.88 9.51
CA ALA A 388 -2.85 0.55 9.25
C ALA A 388 -1.52 1.18 9.70
N LYS A 389 -1.08 2.21 8.97
CA LYS A 389 0.14 2.95 9.31
C LYS A 389 0.03 3.60 10.68
N THR A 390 1.07 3.46 11.48
CA THR A 390 1.25 4.16 12.75
C THR A 390 2.54 4.96 12.76
N GLN A 391 2.59 6.05 13.53
CA GLN A 391 3.80 6.84 13.77
C GLN A 391 4.87 6.07 14.58
N TYR A 392 4.51 4.94 15.15
CA TYR A 392 5.42 4.08 15.93
C TYR A 392 5.96 2.89 15.14
N SER A 393 5.78 2.85 13.81
CA SER A 393 6.38 1.80 12.98
C SER A 393 7.89 1.91 12.92
N LEU A 394 8.59 0.80 12.67
CA LEU A 394 10.06 0.72 12.61
C LEU A 394 10.67 1.70 11.60
N SER A 395 9.97 1.93 10.48
CA SER A 395 10.40 2.83 9.41
C SER A 395 10.02 4.29 9.64
N LEU A 396 9.19 4.61 10.64
CA LEU A 396 8.55 5.92 10.79
C LEU A 396 8.79 6.60 12.14
N ILE A 397 9.36 5.90 13.12
CA ILE A 397 9.60 6.44 14.47
C ILE A 397 10.31 7.82 14.44
N HIS A 398 10.98 8.15 13.33
CA HIS A 398 11.79 9.38 13.24
C HIS A 398 11.52 10.22 11.97
N ILE A 399 10.50 9.93 11.18
CA ILE A 399 10.24 10.63 9.91
C ILE A 399 8.93 11.44 9.91
N SER A 400 8.09 11.28 10.93
CA SER A 400 6.82 11.99 11.02
C SER A 400 6.97 13.30 11.83
N GLU A 401 7.37 14.37 11.17
CA GLU A 401 6.96 15.73 11.47
C GLU A 401 6.53 16.42 10.19
#